data_34a23ca7f32b584f678fcfdb473f6714
#
_entry.id   34a23ca7f32b584f678fcfdb473f6714
#
_cell.length_a   1.000
_cell.length_b   1.000
_cell.length_c   1.000
_cell.angle_alpha   90.00
_cell.angle_beta   90.00
_cell.angle_gamma   90.00
#
_symmetry.space_group_name_H-M   'P 1'
#
loop_
_entity.id
_entity.type
_entity.pdbx_description
1 polymer ?
#
loop_
_entity_poly.entity_id
_entity_poly.type
_entity_poly.pdbx_seq_one_letter_code
_entity_poly.pdbx_strand_id
1 'polypeptide(L)'
;MNRGKMKKVLALMLTFIFVISATACGGATKFDAEAYVRGVMDANYKQKYDEYAKARGISEKDAKAEIEDTLDEQVDTELSGLEALGDFTEEEKQEYKDMLVKIDNLAKYEVKEAKEDKDGNFTVTIEVTPSDVYQTLEDNSTAVAQEMMDQGQDVSQADASMFQDLLIQSMQKSIDGNTYGDTTTIEIAVTKDSDGQYGISDSDME
;
A
#
# COMPACT_ATOMS: atom_id res chain seq x y z
N MET A 1 17.43 13.96 -8.79
CA MET A 1 16.35 13.80 -7.81
C MET A 1 16.96 13.33 -6.49
N ASN A 2 16.62 13.91 -5.35
CA ASN A 2 17.36 13.75 -4.08
C ASN A 2 17.02 12.39 -3.44
N ARG A 3 18.01 11.54 -3.15
CA ARG A 3 17.87 10.20 -2.53
C ARG A 3 16.97 10.17 -1.28
N GLY A 4 16.90 11.30 -0.55
CA GLY A 4 16.04 11.42 0.64
C GLY A 4 14.55 11.57 0.37
N LYS A 5 14.14 12.08 -0.81
CA LYS A 5 12.73 12.19 -1.20
C LYS A 5 12.20 10.85 -1.72
N MET A 6 13.02 10.09 -2.41
CA MET A 6 12.66 8.77 -2.94
C MET A 6 12.41 7.74 -1.81
N LYS A 7 13.19 7.82 -0.71
CA LYS A 7 12.95 6.99 0.48
C LYS A 7 11.63 7.29 1.18
N LYS A 8 11.18 8.55 1.22
CA LYS A 8 9.91 8.95 1.86
C LYS A 8 8.68 8.55 1.03
N VAL A 9 8.79 8.49 -0.29
CA VAL A 9 7.70 8.06 -1.17
C VAL A 9 7.54 6.53 -1.13
N LEU A 10 8.63 5.79 -0.94
CA LEU A 10 8.60 4.33 -0.77
C LEU A 10 8.03 3.94 0.61
N ALA A 11 8.28 4.74 1.65
CA ALA A 11 7.84 4.47 3.02
C ALA A 11 6.32 4.54 3.20
N LEU A 12 5.60 5.31 2.38
CA LEU A 12 4.13 5.38 2.43
C LEU A 12 3.43 4.15 1.84
N MET A 13 4.13 3.31 1.08
CA MET A 13 3.55 2.13 0.43
C MET A 13 3.64 0.83 1.24
N LEU A 14 4.33 0.80 2.37
CA LEU A 14 4.67 -0.46 3.06
C LEU A 14 4.25 -0.49 4.54
N THR A 15 3.28 0.30 4.96
CA THR A 15 2.84 0.34 6.37
C THR A 15 1.99 -0.88 6.80
N PHE A 16 2.28 -2.08 6.27
CA PHE A 16 1.56 -3.27 6.68
C PHE A 16 2.47 -4.25 7.42
N ILE A 17 2.40 -4.19 8.75
CA ILE A 17 3.04 -5.17 9.63
C ILE A 17 2.16 -6.41 9.68
N PHE A 18 2.58 -7.48 9.01
CA PHE A 18 1.94 -8.78 9.18
C PHE A 18 2.89 -9.77 9.85
N VAL A 19 2.65 -10.02 11.12
CA VAL A 19 3.26 -11.16 11.80
C VAL A 19 2.53 -12.42 11.36
N ILE A 20 3.22 -13.31 10.66
CA ILE A 20 2.65 -14.59 10.24
C ILE A 20 3.02 -15.69 11.21
N SER A 21 1.99 -16.24 11.84
CA SER A 21 2.11 -17.52 12.53
C SER A 21 2.17 -18.66 11.50
N ALA A 22 3.35 -19.00 11.02
CA ALA A 22 3.52 -20.22 10.27
C ALA A 22 3.49 -21.41 11.23
N THR A 23 2.29 -21.86 11.64
CA THR A 23 2.14 -23.17 12.25
C THR A 23 2.44 -24.21 11.18
N ALA A 24 3.70 -24.59 11.04
CA ALA A 24 4.11 -25.74 10.27
C ALA A 24 3.58 -27.01 10.97
N CYS A 25 2.36 -27.38 10.70
CA CYS A 25 1.80 -28.66 11.11
C CYS A 25 2.32 -29.72 10.15
N GLY A 26 3.39 -30.46 10.55
CA GLY A 26 3.70 -31.78 10.07
C GLY A 26 4.21 -31.90 8.64
N GLY A 27 5.53 -31.71 8.45
CA GLY A 27 6.27 -32.05 7.24
C GLY A 27 7.19 -30.89 6.85
N ALA A 28 8.49 -31.12 6.86
CA ALA A 28 9.53 -30.11 6.65
C ALA A 28 9.52 -29.55 5.20
N THR A 29 8.54 -28.75 4.86
CA THR A 29 8.68 -27.86 3.72
C THR A 29 9.43 -26.62 4.20
N LYS A 30 10.60 -26.39 3.63
CA LYS A 30 11.38 -25.19 3.88
C LYS A 30 10.50 -23.97 3.60
N PHE A 31 10.52 -22.96 4.50
CA PHE A 31 9.80 -21.71 4.29
C PHE A 31 10.24 -21.06 2.98
N ASP A 32 9.30 -20.67 2.17
CA ASP A 32 9.51 -20.02 0.87
C ASP A 32 9.33 -18.51 1.02
N ALA A 33 10.43 -17.81 1.34
CA ALA A 33 10.41 -16.37 1.57
C ALA A 33 10.08 -15.58 0.30
N GLU A 34 10.44 -16.09 -0.89
CA GLU A 34 10.10 -15.45 -2.16
C GLU A 34 8.58 -15.49 -2.42
N ALA A 35 7.97 -16.68 -2.30
CA ALA A 35 6.53 -16.83 -2.44
C ALA A 35 5.77 -16.04 -1.36
N TYR A 36 6.32 -15.99 -0.14
CA TYR A 36 5.74 -15.21 0.96
C TYR A 36 5.69 -13.72 0.64
N VAL A 37 6.83 -13.11 0.28
CA VAL A 37 6.90 -11.68 -0.06
C VAL A 37 6.03 -11.38 -1.28
N ARG A 38 6.05 -12.27 -2.30
CA ARG A 38 5.17 -12.11 -3.47
C ARG A 38 3.71 -12.13 -3.07
N GLY A 39 3.30 -13.07 -2.22
CA GLY A 39 1.93 -13.17 -1.72
C GLY A 39 1.48 -11.92 -0.98
N VAL A 40 2.33 -11.37 -0.10
CA VAL A 40 2.06 -10.12 0.61
C VAL A 40 1.89 -8.95 -0.37
N MET A 41 2.81 -8.79 -1.31
CA MET A 41 2.73 -7.71 -2.30
C MET A 41 1.53 -7.86 -3.24
N ASP A 42 1.26 -9.06 -3.74
CA ASP A 42 0.15 -9.32 -4.63
C ASP A 42 -1.20 -9.12 -3.94
N ALA A 43 -1.32 -9.46 -2.65
CA ALA A 43 -2.54 -9.25 -1.87
C ALA A 43 -2.83 -7.74 -1.71
N ASN A 44 -1.82 -6.94 -1.37
CA ASN A 44 -1.97 -5.51 -1.13
C ASN A 44 -2.11 -4.70 -2.44
N TYR A 45 -1.28 -5.00 -3.46
CA TYR A 45 -1.19 -4.16 -4.66
C TYR A 45 -1.93 -4.71 -5.87
N LYS A 46 -2.33 -5.99 -5.88
CA LYS A 46 -2.98 -6.64 -7.03
C LYS A 46 -4.27 -7.36 -6.67
N GLN A 47 -4.66 -7.33 -5.39
CA GLN A 47 -5.85 -8.02 -4.87
C GLN A 47 -5.88 -9.50 -5.23
N LYS A 48 -4.71 -10.14 -5.23
CA LYS A 48 -4.54 -11.58 -5.42
C LYS A 48 -4.16 -12.21 -4.08
N TYR A 49 -5.02 -13.04 -3.55
CA TYR A 49 -4.92 -13.51 -2.17
C TYR A 49 -4.42 -14.94 -2.04
N ASP A 50 -4.25 -15.68 -3.13
CA ASP A 50 -3.95 -17.12 -3.15
C ASP A 50 -2.59 -17.46 -2.51
N GLU A 51 -1.49 -16.79 -2.89
CA GLU A 51 -0.16 -17.02 -2.30
C GLU A 51 -0.12 -16.51 -0.85
N TYR A 52 -0.74 -15.37 -0.56
CA TYR A 52 -0.85 -14.84 0.80
C TYR A 52 -1.64 -15.79 1.72
N ALA A 53 -2.81 -16.24 1.30
CA ALA A 53 -3.63 -17.21 2.03
C ALA A 53 -2.87 -18.50 2.31
N LYS A 54 -2.15 -19.02 1.31
CA LYS A 54 -1.32 -20.22 1.45
C LYS A 54 -0.18 -20.02 2.46
N ALA A 55 0.51 -18.89 2.40
CA ALA A 55 1.59 -18.57 3.34
C ALA A 55 1.07 -18.42 4.78
N ARG A 56 -0.13 -17.84 4.94
CA ARG A 56 -0.83 -17.67 6.22
C ARG A 56 -1.50 -18.96 6.74
N GLY A 57 -1.72 -19.94 5.88
CA GLY A 57 -2.48 -21.14 6.24
C GLY A 57 -3.97 -20.87 6.48
N ILE A 58 -4.54 -19.87 5.83
CA ILE A 58 -5.95 -19.46 5.92
C ILE A 58 -6.64 -19.62 4.56
N SER A 59 -7.96 -19.40 4.51
CA SER A 59 -8.67 -19.38 3.23
C SER A 59 -8.42 -18.07 2.48
N GLU A 60 -8.56 -18.10 1.13
CA GLU A 60 -8.49 -16.86 0.33
C GLU A 60 -9.55 -15.83 0.75
N LYS A 61 -10.71 -16.30 1.21
CA LYS A 61 -11.77 -15.44 1.74
C LYS A 61 -11.33 -14.72 3.01
N ASP A 62 -10.66 -15.43 3.92
CA ASP A 62 -10.18 -14.83 5.17
C ASP A 62 -8.98 -13.90 4.87
N ALA A 63 -8.10 -14.29 3.96
CA ALA A 63 -7.00 -13.45 3.49
C ALA A 63 -7.50 -12.13 2.88
N LYS A 64 -8.54 -12.21 2.04
CA LYS A 64 -9.19 -11.02 1.48
C LYS A 64 -9.78 -10.15 2.58
N ALA A 65 -10.49 -10.73 3.53
CA ALA A 65 -11.08 -9.98 4.64
C ALA A 65 -10.01 -9.25 5.47
N GLU A 66 -8.89 -9.92 5.79
CA GLU A 66 -7.78 -9.27 6.52
C GLU A 66 -7.24 -8.04 5.78
N ILE A 67 -7.05 -8.11 4.47
CA ILE A 67 -6.55 -6.98 3.66
C ILE A 67 -7.62 -5.88 3.56
N GLU A 68 -8.88 -6.23 3.37
CA GLU A 68 -9.99 -5.26 3.31
C GLU A 68 -10.17 -4.54 4.65
N ASP A 69 -10.12 -5.26 5.77
CA ASP A 69 -10.23 -4.67 7.12
C ASP A 69 -9.06 -3.68 7.38
N THR A 70 -7.85 -4.04 6.97
CA THR A 70 -6.69 -3.15 7.11
C THR A 70 -6.84 -1.88 6.27
N LEU A 71 -7.34 -2.01 5.05
CA LEU A 71 -7.59 -0.85 4.17
C LEU A 71 -8.71 0.03 4.73
N ASP A 72 -9.75 -0.56 5.34
CA ASP A 72 -10.80 0.18 6.03
C ASP A 72 -10.26 0.97 7.23
N GLU A 73 -9.41 0.35 8.05
CA GLU A 73 -8.73 1.02 9.17
C GLU A 73 -7.81 2.16 8.68
N GLN A 74 -7.13 1.99 7.54
CA GLN A 74 -6.33 3.05 6.93
C GLN A 74 -7.21 4.23 6.51
N VAL A 75 -8.30 3.98 5.78
CA VAL A 75 -9.26 5.01 5.34
C VAL A 75 -9.81 5.77 6.55
N ASP A 76 -10.27 5.05 7.58
CA ASP A 76 -10.79 5.67 8.80
C ASP A 76 -9.73 6.54 9.50
N THR A 77 -8.48 6.07 9.55
CA THR A 77 -7.37 6.82 10.16
C THR A 77 -7.05 8.10 9.39
N GLU A 78 -6.95 8.01 8.06
CA GLU A 78 -6.63 9.15 7.20
C GLU A 78 -7.75 10.21 7.22
N LEU A 79 -9.01 9.78 7.13
CA LEU A 79 -10.16 10.70 7.14
C LEU A 79 -10.45 11.26 8.53
N SER A 80 -10.13 10.55 9.62
CA SER A 80 -10.28 11.09 10.98
C SER A 80 -9.42 12.32 11.24
N GLY A 81 -8.28 12.43 10.57
CA GLY A 81 -7.44 13.64 10.59
C GLY A 81 -8.13 14.89 10.01
N LEU A 82 -9.25 14.72 9.34
CA LEU A 82 -10.00 15.76 8.64
C LEU A 82 -11.36 16.10 9.29
N GLU A 83 -11.63 15.61 10.51
CA GLU A 83 -12.89 15.81 11.26
C GLU A 83 -13.29 17.31 11.40
N ALA A 84 -12.33 18.22 11.33
CA ALA A 84 -12.60 19.66 11.35
C ALA A 84 -13.43 20.14 10.14
N LEU A 85 -13.51 19.36 9.05
CA LEU A 85 -14.30 19.65 7.85
C LEU A 85 -15.74 19.08 7.94
N GLY A 86 -15.99 18.16 8.87
CA GLY A 86 -17.23 17.42 9.05
C GLY A 86 -17.03 15.92 8.97
N ASP A 87 -18.12 15.17 9.18
CA ASP A 87 -18.13 13.72 9.10
C ASP A 87 -18.23 13.25 7.65
N PHE A 88 -17.43 12.26 7.28
CA PHE A 88 -17.52 11.59 6.00
C PHE A 88 -18.55 10.46 6.07
N THR A 89 -19.39 10.37 5.06
CA THR A 89 -20.37 9.29 4.91
C THR A 89 -19.67 7.98 4.52
N GLU A 90 -20.34 6.84 4.75
CA GLU A 90 -19.83 5.53 4.32
C GLU A 90 -19.63 5.44 2.79
N GLU A 91 -20.44 6.15 2.00
CA GLU A 91 -20.31 6.24 0.54
C GLU A 91 -19.03 6.99 0.16
N GLU A 92 -18.74 8.11 0.80
CA GLU A 92 -17.53 8.91 0.60
C GLU A 92 -16.27 8.13 1.01
N LYS A 93 -16.31 7.39 2.13
CA LYS A 93 -15.23 6.51 2.56
C LYS A 93 -14.98 5.40 1.55
N GLN A 94 -16.03 4.77 1.04
CA GLN A 94 -15.91 3.72 0.03
C GLN A 94 -15.31 4.25 -1.27
N GLU A 95 -15.72 5.45 -1.72
CA GLU A 95 -15.15 6.07 -2.91
C GLU A 95 -13.66 6.37 -2.74
N TYR A 96 -13.26 6.87 -1.57
CA TYR A 96 -11.86 7.09 -1.24
C TYR A 96 -11.07 5.78 -1.23
N LYS A 97 -11.60 4.73 -0.59
CA LYS A 97 -11.04 3.37 -0.62
C LYS A 97 -10.83 2.86 -2.03
N ASP A 98 -11.82 3.04 -2.90
CA ASP A 98 -11.74 2.60 -4.30
C ASP A 98 -10.62 3.34 -5.07
N MET A 99 -10.37 4.61 -4.73
CA MET A 99 -9.25 5.36 -5.32
C MET A 99 -7.89 4.87 -4.82
N LEU A 100 -7.76 4.56 -3.52
CA LEU A 100 -6.54 3.95 -2.98
C LEU A 100 -6.23 2.63 -3.70
N VAL A 101 -7.24 1.77 -3.86
CA VAL A 101 -7.12 0.50 -4.61
C VAL A 101 -6.66 0.72 -6.06
N LYS A 102 -7.16 1.75 -6.74
CA LYS A 102 -6.71 2.09 -8.10
C LYS A 102 -5.24 2.52 -8.11
N ILE A 103 -4.82 3.31 -7.12
CA ILE A 103 -3.42 3.74 -6.97
C ILE A 103 -2.52 2.53 -6.70
N ASP A 104 -2.91 1.65 -5.78
CA ASP A 104 -2.16 0.43 -5.47
C ASP A 104 -1.97 -0.46 -6.70
N ASN A 105 -2.99 -0.58 -7.55
CA ASN A 105 -2.91 -1.33 -8.79
C ASN A 105 -1.90 -0.77 -9.81
N LEU A 106 -1.42 0.48 -9.64
CA LEU A 106 -0.33 1.04 -10.45
C LEU A 106 1.03 0.48 -10.06
N ALA A 107 1.18 -0.17 -8.90
CA ALA A 107 2.44 -0.71 -8.44
C ALA A 107 3.04 -1.70 -9.44
N LYS A 108 4.29 -1.47 -9.84
CA LYS A 108 5.08 -2.36 -10.71
C LYS A 108 6.26 -2.89 -9.95
N TYR A 109 6.26 -4.19 -9.72
CA TYR A 109 7.33 -4.88 -9.01
C TYR A 109 7.53 -6.30 -9.56
N GLU A 110 8.70 -6.85 -9.29
CA GLU A 110 9.04 -8.25 -9.55
C GLU A 110 9.86 -8.78 -8.39
N VAL A 111 9.34 -9.78 -7.69
CA VAL A 111 10.08 -10.48 -6.63
C VAL A 111 11.07 -11.42 -7.31
N LYS A 112 12.36 -11.30 -6.98
CA LYS A 112 13.44 -12.03 -7.64
C LYS A 112 13.88 -13.23 -6.81
N GLU A 113 14.90 -13.07 -5.99
CA GLU A 113 15.53 -14.15 -5.24
C GLU A 113 15.47 -13.90 -3.73
N ALA A 114 15.38 -14.98 -2.96
CA ALA A 114 15.52 -14.97 -1.52
C ALA A 114 16.84 -15.64 -1.10
N LYS A 115 17.61 -14.97 -0.24
CA LYS A 115 18.86 -15.48 0.33
C LYS A 115 18.68 -15.70 1.81
N GLU A 116 18.86 -16.94 2.25
CA GLU A 116 18.82 -17.33 3.66
C GLU A 116 20.19 -17.06 4.33
N ASP A 117 20.15 -16.46 5.51
CA ASP A 117 21.33 -16.28 6.35
C ASP A 117 21.54 -17.50 7.28
N LYS A 118 22.63 -17.46 8.08
CA LYS A 118 22.98 -18.54 9.04
C LYS A 118 22.01 -18.67 10.20
N ASP A 119 21.22 -17.63 10.49
CA ASP A 119 20.27 -17.54 11.61
C ASP A 119 18.85 -17.92 11.13
N GLY A 120 18.68 -18.23 9.83
CA GLY A 120 17.43 -18.67 9.21
C GLY A 120 16.48 -17.52 8.82
N ASN A 121 16.98 -16.29 8.78
CA ASN A 121 16.28 -15.15 8.19
C ASN A 121 16.55 -15.07 6.69
N PHE A 122 15.77 -14.28 5.98
CA PHE A 122 15.91 -14.12 4.55
C PHE A 122 16.05 -12.65 4.15
N THR A 123 16.83 -12.42 3.11
CA THR A 123 16.82 -11.16 2.36
C THR A 123 16.20 -11.46 0.99
N VAL A 124 15.09 -10.80 0.68
CA VAL A 124 14.38 -10.97 -0.59
C VAL A 124 14.63 -9.75 -1.46
N THR A 125 15.17 -10.00 -2.66
CA THR A 125 15.43 -8.95 -3.65
C THR A 125 14.20 -8.69 -4.48
N ILE A 126 13.82 -7.41 -4.64
CA ILE A 126 12.68 -6.97 -5.43
C ILE A 126 13.13 -5.88 -6.40
N GLU A 127 12.73 -5.98 -7.65
CA GLU A 127 12.79 -4.88 -8.61
C GLU A 127 11.49 -4.09 -8.55
N VAL A 128 11.58 -2.77 -8.35
CA VAL A 128 10.44 -1.86 -8.28
C VAL A 128 10.60 -0.77 -9.34
N THR A 129 9.53 -0.52 -10.08
CA THR A 129 9.44 0.63 -11.00
C THR A 129 8.49 1.66 -10.38
N PRO A 130 9.02 2.74 -9.77
CA PRO A 130 8.20 3.67 -8.99
C PRO A 130 7.22 4.43 -9.88
N SER A 131 5.99 4.57 -9.41
CA SER A 131 4.96 5.45 -9.94
C SER A 131 5.16 6.87 -9.39
N ASP A 132 4.80 7.90 -10.17
CA ASP A 132 4.83 9.29 -9.73
C ASP A 132 3.47 9.81 -9.23
N VAL A 133 2.48 8.95 -9.09
CA VAL A 133 1.10 9.31 -8.74
C VAL A 133 1.00 10.21 -7.51
N TYR A 134 1.72 9.91 -6.44
CA TYR A 134 1.75 10.74 -5.23
C TYR A 134 2.60 12.01 -5.39
N GLN A 135 3.58 12.00 -6.29
CA GLN A 135 4.42 13.18 -6.54
C GLN A 135 3.66 14.27 -7.29
N THR A 136 2.69 13.88 -8.10
CA THR A 136 1.85 14.79 -8.90
C THR A 136 0.56 15.21 -8.18
N LEU A 137 0.23 14.58 -7.04
CA LEU A 137 -1.03 14.80 -6.34
C LEU A 137 -1.19 16.25 -5.85
N GLU A 138 -0.13 16.88 -5.32
CA GLU A 138 -0.15 18.26 -4.83
C GLU A 138 -0.44 19.25 -5.98
N ASP A 139 0.24 19.08 -7.11
CA ASP A 139 0.06 19.94 -8.29
C ASP A 139 -1.36 19.74 -8.87
N ASN A 140 -1.83 18.50 -8.93
CA ASN A 140 -3.17 18.17 -9.41
C ASN A 140 -4.25 18.69 -8.47
N SER A 141 -4.05 18.64 -7.15
CA SER A 141 -4.99 19.21 -6.17
C SER A 141 -5.11 20.73 -6.34
N THR A 142 -4.00 21.42 -6.57
CA THR A 142 -3.99 22.86 -6.87
C THR A 142 -4.76 23.16 -8.16
N ALA A 143 -4.56 22.36 -9.21
CA ALA A 143 -5.26 22.55 -10.49
C ALA A 143 -6.77 22.29 -10.35
N VAL A 144 -7.17 21.22 -9.65
CA VAL A 144 -8.59 20.91 -9.40
C VAL A 144 -9.26 22.01 -8.57
N ALA A 145 -8.59 22.48 -7.50
CA ALA A 145 -9.13 23.59 -6.70
C ALA A 145 -9.35 24.86 -7.55
N GLN A 146 -8.45 25.16 -8.48
CA GLN A 146 -8.63 26.28 -9.40
C GLN A 146 -9.81 26.05 -10.36
N GLU A 147 -9.95 24.84 -10.91
CA GLU A 147 -11.08 24.46 -11.77
C GLU A 147 -12.42 24.60 -11.03
N MET A 148 -12.49 24.20 -9.75
CA MET A 148 -13.67 24.36 -8.89
C MET A 148 -14.00 25.85 -8.65
N MET A 149 -12.99 26.69 -8.37
CA MET A 149 -13.17 28.13 -8.22
C MET A 149 -13.66 28.79 -9.53
N ASP A 150 -13.13 28.40 -10.67
CA ASP A 150 -13.56 28.92 -11.98
C ASP A 150 -15.02 28.54 -12.30
N GLN A 151 -15.52 27.44 -11.71
CA GLN A 151 -16.93 27.02 -11.75
C GLN A 151 -17.81 27.73 -10.71
N GLY A 152 -17.23 28.63 -9.90
CA GLY A 152 -17.95 29.43 -8.91
C GLY A 152 -18.09 28.77 -7.55
N GLN A 153 -17.34 27.72 -7.25
CA GLN A 153 -17.30 27.10 -5.93
C GLN A 153 -16.31 27.85 -5.02
N ASP A 154 -16.68 28.06 -3.77
CA ASP A 154 -15.80 28.70 -2.77
C ASP A 154 -15.03 27.64 -1.96
N VAL A 155 -13.90 27.20 -2.48
CA VAL A 155 -13.04 26.19 -1.84
C VAL A 155 -12.50 26.64 -0.47
N SER A 156 -12.56 27.92 -0.13
CA SER A 156 -12.15 28.42 1.19
C SER A 156 -13.16 28.10 2.29
N GLN A 157 -14.37 27.71 1.92
CA GLN A 157 -15.47 27.28 2.79
C GLN A 157 -15.82 25.81 2.58
N ALA A 158 -14.85 25.00 2.10
CA ALA A 158 -15.07 23.60 1.83
C ALA A 158 -15.54 22.85 3.09
N ASP A 159 -16.63 22.12 2.97
CA ASP A 159 -17.06 21.08 3.89
C ASP A 159 -16.45 19.71 3.51
N ALA A 160 -16.80 18.67 4.25
CA ALA A 160 -16.28 17.33 4.00
C ALA A 160 -16.56 16.85 2.57
N SER A 161 -17.78 17.07 2.05
CA SER A 161 -18.16 16.63 0.70
C SER A 161 -17.39 17.37 -0.39
N MET A 162 -17.25 18.70 -0.30
CA MET A 162 -16.45 19.46 -1.27
C MET A 162 -14.98 19.08 -1.21
N PHE A 163 -14.44 18.82 -0.01
CA PHE A 163 -13.07 18.34 0.14
C PHE A 163 -12.90 16.96 -0.46
N GLN A 164 -13.87 16.05 -0.25
CA GLN A 164 -13.88 14.72 -0.86
C GLN A 164 -13.85 14.82 -2.40
N ASP A 165 -14.72 15.64 -2.99
CA ASP A 165 -14.75 15.86 -4.44
C ASP A 165 -13.40 16.35 -4.98
N LEU A 166 -12.77 17.29 -4.28
CA LEU A 166 -11.44 17.80 -4.63
C LEU A 166 -10.39 16.68 -4.57
N LEU A 167 -10.41 15.89 -3.50
CA LEU A 167 -9.46 14.80 -3.29
C LEU A 167 -9.60 13.73 -4.37
N ILE A 168 -10.81 13.24 -4.61
CA ILE A 168 -11.11 12.19 -5.60
C ILE A 168 -10.72 12.64 -7.02
N GLN A 169 -11.07 13.87 -7.41
CA GLN A 169 -10.70 14.41 -8.72
C GLN A 169 -9.17 14.57 -8.87
N SER A 170 -8.48 14.97 -7.79
CA SER A 170 -7.03 15.11 -7.78
C SER A 170 -6.33 13.75 -7.91
N MET A 171 -6.81 12.74 -7.17
CA MET A 171 -6.33 11.36 -7.27
C MET A 171 -6.57 10.80 -8.68
N GLN A 172 -7.77 10.95 -9.23
CA GLN A 172 -8.08 10.48 -10.58
C GLN A 172 -7.17 11.13 -11.62
N LYS A 173 -6.95 12.45 -11.51
CA LYS A 173 -6.04 13.19 -12.43
C LYS A 173 -4.60 12.70 -12.30
N SER A 174 -4.15 12.35 -11.10
CA SER A 174 -2.83 11.77 -10.87
C SER A 174 -2.70 10.35 -11.43
N ILE A 175 -3.76 9.54 -11.31
CA ILE A 175 -3.82 8.19 -11.90
C ILE A 175 -3.76 8.28 -13.43
N ASP A 176 -4.56 9.14 -14.04
CA ASP A 176 -4.65 9.29 -15.50
C ASP A 176 -3.35 9.83 -16.11
N GLY A 177 -2.66 10.70 -15.38
CA GLY A 177 -1.37 11.29 -15.76
C GLY A 177 -0.15 10.50 -15.30
N ASN A 178 -0.34 9.35 -14.65
CA ASN A 178 0.75 8.61 -14.01
C ASN A 178 1.84 8.20 -14.99
N THR A 179 3.08 8.45 -14.60
CA THR A 179 4.27 7.97 -15.29
C THR A 179 5.15 7.15 -14.34
N TYR A 180 6.13 6.46 -14.92
CA TYR A 180 7.00 5.58 -14.16
C TYR A 180 8.45 6.03 -14.28
N GLY A 181 9.17 5.97 -13.15
CA GLY A 181 10.61 6.21 -13.09
C GLY A 181 11.43 5.01 -13.55
N ASP A 182 12.74 5.09 -13.31
CA ASP A 182 13.66 3.99 -13.60
C ASP A 182 13.45 2.85 -12.59
N THR A 183 13.51 1.61 -13.07
CA THR A 183 13.47 0.43 -12.21
C THR A 183 14.67 0.44 -11.25
N THR A 184 14.40 0.20 -9.98
CA THR A 184 15.42 0.11 -8.93
C THR A 184 15.29 -1.21 -8.20
N THR A 185 16.38 -1.67 -7.61
CA THR A 185 16.40 -2.87 -6.77
C THR A 185 16.35 -2.45 -5.31
N ILE A 186 15.46 -3.10 -4.56
CA ILE A 186 15.37 -2.99 -3.10
C ILE A 186 15.51 -4.38 -2.48
N GLU A 187 15.87 -4.44 -1.22
CA GLU A 187 15.96 -5.66 -0.43
C GLU A 187 15.00 -5.56 0.74
N ILE A 188 14.22 -6.62 0.97
CA ILE A 188 13.30 -6.75 2.10
C ILE A 188 13.81 -7.85 3.01
N ALA A 189 13.95 -7.56 4.31
CA ALA A 189 14.29 -8.55 5.31
C ALA A 189 13.04 -9.30 5.77
N VAL A 190 13.11 -10.62 5.75
CA VAL A 190 12.11 -11.52 6.34
C VAL A 190 12.74 -12.20 7.52
N THR A 191 12.32 -11.82 8.72
CA THR A 191 12.93 -12.28 9.97
C THR A 191 12.03 -13.26 10.71
N LYS A 192 12.67 -14.12 11.48
CA LYS A 192 12.00 -15.09 12.32
C LYS A 192 11.91 -14.57 13.74
N ASP A 193 10.71 -14.54 14.31
CA ASP A 193 10.50 -14.16 15.69
C ASP A 193 10.85 -15.29 16.69
N SER A 194 10.67 -15.01 18.00
CA SER A 194 10.95 -15.97 19.07
C SER A 194 10.04 -17.21 19.04
N ASP A 195 8.87 -17.12 18.42
CA ASP A 195 7.90 -18.20 18.29
C ASP A 195 8.12 -19.02 17.01
N GLY A 196 9.11 -18.62 16.21
CA GLY A 196 9.48 -19.28 14.98
C GLY A 196 8.66 -18.84 13.76
N GLN A 197 7.97 -17.70 13.86
CA GLN A 197 7.14 -17.15 12.82
C GLN A 197 7.93 -16.16 11.98
N TYR A 198 7.68 -16.14 10.68
CA TYR A 198 8.33 -15.22 9.75
C TYR A 198 7.48 -13.96 9.53
N GLY A 199 8.14 -12.82 9.52
CA GLY A 199 7.54 -11.52 9.24
C GLY A 199 8.50 -10.63 8.44
N ILE A 200 7.96 -9.67 7.72
CA ILE A 200 8.74 -8.59 7.09
C ILE A 200 9.16 -7.63 8.21
N SER A 201 10.44 -7.24 8.21
CA SER A 201 10.99 -6.34 9.24
C SER A 201 10.52 -4.91 9.05
N ASP A 202 10.09 -4.26 10.15
CA ASP A 202 9.69 -2.85 10.15
C ASP A 202 10.81 -1.90 9.71
N SER A 203 12.08 -2.28 9.92
CA SER A 203 13.23 -1.46 9.57
C SER A 203 13.44 -1.26 8.06
N ASP A 204 12.81 -2.07 7.23
CA ASP A 204 12.91 -1.99 5.77
C ASP A 204 11.74 -1.21 5.16
N MET A 205 10.81 -0.75 6.02
CA MET A 205 9.62 0.01 5.65
C MET A 205 9.78 1.52 5.90
N GLU A 206 10.91 1.99 6.46
CA GLU A 206 11.30 3.40 6.62
C GLU A 206 12.20 3.88 5.45
#